data_219710a7aae84de73717575ab04956cf
#
_entry.id   219710a7aae84de73717575ab04956cf
#
_cell.length_a   1.000
_cell.length_b   1.000
_cell.length_c   1.000
_cell.angle_alpha   90.00
_cell.angle_beta   90.00
_cell.angle_gamma   90.00
#
_symmetry.space_group_name_H-M   'P 1'
#
loop_
_entity.id
_entity.type
_entity.pdbx_description
1 polymer ?
#
loop_
_entity_poly.entity_id
_entity_poly.type
_entity_poly.pdbx_seq_one_letter_code
_entity_poly.pdbx_strand_id
1 'polypeptide(L)'
;MKRFALALCLGLGALSANAQMNYKVQTACHPQDVKHYDTERLRSAFMMDKVMAPDEINLTYTLYDRLIYGGVMPVNKVLKLEKFHELGPEITYFLERRELGVINVGGDGVVTVDGKAYEMKYKEALYVGCGNKEVTFKSNDPAKPAKFYINSAPAYKQFITQLITTDAKLQKANPKKYALGISDHYGKMEESNERVVN
;
A
#
# COMPACT_ATOMS: atom_id res chain seq x y z
N MET A 1 21.09 33.68 53.68
CA MET A 1 20.71 32.32 53.35
C MET A 1 20.13 32.32 51.94
N LYS A 2 20.91 31.93 50.94
CA LYS A 2 20.51 31.89 49.51
C LYS A 2 19.95 30.49 49.20
N ARG A 3 18.66 30.42 48.85
CA ARG A 3 18.01 29.17 48.43
C ARG A 3 18.27 28.95 46.95
N PHE A 4 19.05 27.91 46.62
CA PHE A 4 19.21 27.42 45.26
C PHE A 4 17.98 26.56 44.90
N ALA A 5 17.22 27.02 43.95
CA ALA A 5 16.17 26.19 43.33
C ALA A 5 16.82 25.36 42.21
N LEU A 6 16.86 24.06 42.40
CA LEU A 6 17.30 23.09 41.42
C LEU A 6 16.13 22.81 40.45
N ALA A 7 16.19 23.39 39.24
CA ALA A 7 15.22 23.08 38.19
C ALA A 7 15.57 21.73 37.55
N LEU A 8 14.77 20.69 37.85
CA LEU A 8 14.86 19.39 37.23
C LEU A 8 14.20 19.46 35.84
N CYS A 9 14.99 19.63 34.79
CA CYS A 9 14.53 19.48 33.41
C CYS A 9 14.33 18.01 33.13
N LEU A 10 13.07 17.54 33.26
CA LEU A 10 12.64 16.26 32.70
C LEU A 10 12.61 16.40 31.17
N GLY A 11 13.69 15.95 30.54
CA GLY A 11 13.73 15.75 29.10
C GLY A 11 12.74 14.64 28.72
N LEU A 12 11.58 14.99 28.18
CA LEU A 12 10.76 14.04 27.44
C LEU A 12 11.56 13.64 26.17
N GLY A 13 12.30 12.55 26.28
CA GLY A 13 12.78 11.84 25.13
C GLY A 13 11.58 11.34 24.33
N ALA A 14 11.26 12.03 23.24
CA ALA A 14 10.35 11.47 22.25
C ALA A 14 10.97 10.18 21.74
N LEU A 15 10.48 9.05 22.24
CA LEU A 15 10.69 7.75 21.60
C LEU A 15 10.04 7.85 20.23
N SER A 16 10.83 8.16 19.20
CA SER A 16 10.44 7.95 17.82
C SER A 16 10.33 6.45 17.62
N ALA A 17 9.15 5.90 17.96
CA ALA A 17 8.82 4.55 17.60
C ALA A 17 8.81 4.51 16.07
N ASN A 18 9.84 3.90 15.48
CA ASN A 18 9.93 3.69 14.04
C ASN A 18 8.65 3.00 13.57
N ALA A 19 8.09 3.50 12.47
CA ALA A 19 7.00 2.84 11.78
C ALA A 19 7.48 1.44 11.40
N GLN A 20 6.76 0.41 11.84
CA GLN A 20 7.21 -0.96 11.60
C GLN A 20 6.67 -1.46 10.27
N MET A 21 7.58 -1.69 9.32
CA MET A 21 7.25 -2.41 8.09
C MET A 21 7.67 -3.88 8.25
N ASN A 22 6.69 -4.76 8.17
CA ASN A 22 6.86 -6.21 8.22
C ASN A 22 6.62 -6.78 6.82
N TYR A 23 7.42 -7.76 6.42
CA TYR A 23 7.15 -8.47 5.18
C TYR A 23 7.48 -9.97 5.30
N LYS A 24 6.77 -10.76 4.50
CA LYS A 24 6.98 -12.19 4.34
C LYS A 24 7.26 -12.49 2.87
N VAL A 25 8.25 -13.31 2.60
CA VAL A 25 8.47 -13.88 1.26
C VAL A 25 7.70 -15.19 1.14
N GLN A 26 6.87 -15.29 0.11
CA GLN A 26 6.09 -16.48 -0.19
C GLN A 26 6.68 -17.15 -1.42
N THR A 27 7.31 -18.29 -1.22
CA THR A 27 7.90 -19.09 -2.31
C THR A 27 6.80 -19.79 -3.11
N ALA A 28 7.04 -19.98 -4.41
CA ALA A 28 6.17 -20.76 -5.24
C ALA A 28 6.19 -22.24 -4.83
N CYS A 29 5.01 -22.85 -4.80
CA CYS A 29 4.83 -24.26 -4.51
C CYS A 29 4.48 -25.03 -5.78
N HIS A 30 5.04 -26.23 -5.93
CA HIS A 30 4.69 -27.07 -7.06
C HIS A 30 3.26 -27.61 -6.91
N PRO A 31 2.38 -27.54 -7.94
CA PRO A 31 0.98 -27.94 -7.83
C PRO A 31 0.76 -29.39 -7.36
N GLN A 32 1.68 -30.31 -7.70
CA GLN A 32 1.58 -31.71 -7.27
C GLN A 32 1.85 -31.88 -5.78
N ASP A 33 2.77 -31.08 -5.21
CA ASP A 33 3.09 -31.14 -3.78
C ASP A 33 1.96 -30.56 -2.93
N VAL A 34 1.31 -29.49 -3.41
CA VAL A 34 0.18 -28.82 -2.73
C VAL A 34 -0.97 -29.76 -2.44
N LYS A 35 -1.19 -30.78 -3.27
CA LYS A 35 -2.24 -31.79 -3.06
C LYS A 35 -2.07 -32.58 -1.76
N HIS A 36 -0.86 -32.62 -1.22
CA HIS A 36 -0.50 -33.36 -0.01
C HIS A 36 -0.30 -32.46 1.20
N TYR A 37 -0.59 -31.13 1.08
CA TYR A 37 -0.48 -30.19 2.18
C TYR A 37 -1.65 -30.37 3.14
N ASP A 38 -1.35 -30.42 4.42
CA ASP A 38 -2.34 -30.26 5.48
C ASP A 38 -2.78 -28.80 5.60
N THR A 39 -3.76 -28.55 6.45
CA THR A 39 -4.32 -27.22 6.66
C THR A 39 -3.28 -26.22 7.15
N GLU A 40 -2.38 -26.64 8.05
CA GLU A 40 -1.34 -25.77 8.59
C GLU A 40 -0.36 -25.35 7.50
N ARG A 41 0.08 -26.27 6.68
CA ARG A 41 0.98 -26.00 5.56
C ARG A 41 0.33 -25.15 4.47
N LEU A 42 -0.96 -25.39 4.16
CA LEU A 42 -1.72 -24.54 3.23
C LEU A 42 -1.81 -23.10 3.74
N ARG A 43 -2.13 -22.90 5.02
CA ARG A 43 -2.15 -21.57 5.63
C ARG A 43 -0.78 -20.90 5.58
N SER A 44 0.26 -21.62 5.97
CA SER A 44 1.64 -21.12 5.92
C SER A 44 2.09 -20.73 4.51
N ALA A 45 1.72 -21.54 3.50
CA ALA A 45 2.13 -21.34 2.12
C ALA A 45 1.34 -20.23 1.40
N PHE A 46 0.04 -20.06 1.69
CA PHE A 46 -0.84 -19.24 0.88
C PHE A 46 -1.55 -18.11 1.64
N MET A 47 -1.56 -18.12 2.96
CA MET A 47 -2.31 -17.15 3.73
C MET A 47 -1.43 -16.03 4.30
N MET A 48 -1.97 -14.84 4.30
CA MET A 48 -1.47 -13.71 5.07
C MET A 48 -2.35 -13.55 6.32
N ASP A 49 -1.83 -14.00 7.48
CA ASP A 49 -2.60 -14.01 8.72
C ASP A 49 -2.89 -12.61 9.25
N LYS A 50 -1.97 -11.67 9.05
CA LYS A 50 -2.04 -10.31 9.57
C LYS A 50 -1.94 -9.30 8.43
N VAL A 51 -3.08 -8.82 7.95
CA VAL A 51 -3.12 -7.79 6.89
C VAL A 51 -3.08 -6.40 7.50
N MET A 52 -3.97 -6.11 8.45
CA MET A 52 -4.13 -4.79 9.05
C MET A 52 -3.78 -4.86 10.54
N ALA A 53 -2.84 -4.01 10.96
CA ALA A 53 -2.51 -3.80 12.36
C ALA A 53 -2.17 -2.33 12.61
N PRO A 54 -2.52 -1.78 13.78
CA PRO A 54 -2.28 -0.38 14.11
C PRO A 54 -0.80 0.01 13.98
N ASP A 55 -0.56 1.09 13.25
CA ASP A 55 0.76 1.68 13.03
C ASP A 55 1.79 0.72 12.38
N GLU A 56 1.30 -0.22 11.57
CA GLU A 56 2.13 -1.17 10.83
C GLU A 56 1.83 -1.15 9.32
N ILE A 57 2.86 -1.50 8.55
CA ILE A 57 2.78 -1.95 7.17
C ILE A 57 3.08 -3.44 7.18
N ASN A 58 2.14 -4.26 6.71
CA ASN A 58 2.32 -5.70 6.60
C ASN A 58 2.22 -6.11 5.14
N LEU A 59 3.27 -6.75 4.61
CA LEU A 59 3.37 -7.12 3.20
C LEU A 59 3.65 -8.61 3.02
N THR A 60 3.19 -9.15 1.92
CA THR A 60 3.62 -10.44 1.39
C THR A 60 4.20 -10.23 0.00
N TYR A 61 5.45 -10.61 -0.19
CA TYR A 61 6.09 -10.69 -1.49
C TYR A 61 6.00 -12.11 -1.99
N THR A 62 5.17 -12.35 -2.97
CA THR A 62 5.03 -13.68 -3.55
C THR A 62 5.92 -13.84 -4.78
N LEU A 63 6.60 -14.97 -4.89
CA LEU A 63 7.39 -15.32 -6.06
C LEU A 63 6.53 -15.85 -7.22
N TYR A 64 5.20 -15.93 -7.04
CA TYR A 64 4.24 -16.00 -8.13
C TYR A 64 4.13 -14.62 -8.78
N ASP A 65 4.66 -14.45 -9.96
CA ASP A 65 4.68 -13.20 -10.74
C ASP A 65 5.30 -11.99 -10.02
N ARG A 66 6.04 -12.20 -8.95
CA ARG A 66 6.69 -11.14 -8.15
C ARG A 66 5.70 -10.08 -7.66
N LEU A 67 4.48 -10.48 -7.35
CA LEU A 67 3.45 -9.61 -6.79
C LEU A 67 3.72 -9.35 -5.31
N ILE A 68 3.51 -8.11 -4.87
CA ILE A 68 3.44 -7.74 -3.46
C ILE A 68 2.00 -7.36 -3.15
N TYR A 69 1.50 -7.81 -2.01
CA TYR A 69 0.19 -7.41 -1.50
C TYR A 69 0.23 -7.31 0.02
N GLY A 70 -0.68 -6.54 0.57
CA GLY A 70 -0.77 -6.38 2.01
C GLY A 70 -1.62 -5.22 2.47
N GLY A 71 -1.35 -4.75 3.68
CA GLY A 71 -2.11 -3.70 4.31
C GLY A 71 -1.26 -2.69 5.06
N VAL A 72 -1.80 -1.48 5.13
CA VAL A 72 -1.23 -0.34 5.84
C VAL A 72 -2.32 0.27 6.71
N MET A 73 -2.09 0.37 8.01
CA MET A 73 -3.07 0.94 8.95
C MET A 73 -2.41 2.00 9.84
N PRO A 74 -2.24 3.22 9.34
CA PRO A 74 -1.74 4.32 10.15
C PRO A 74 -2.81 4.75 11.15
N VAL A 75 -2.52 4.71 12.43
CA VAL A 75 -3.43 5.17 13.49
C VAL A 75 -2.89 6.44 14.11
N ASN A 76 -1.72 6.38 14.73
CA ASN A 76 -1.09 7.49 15.44
C ASN A 76 0.15 8.04 14.70
N LYS A 77 0.62 7.34 13.68
CA LYS A 77 1.86 7.64 12.97
C LYS A 77 1.66 7.76 11.48
N VAL A 78 2.51 8.55 10.85
CA VAL A 78 2.71 8.48 9.40
C VAL A 78 3.57 7.28 9.10
N LEU A 79 3.09 6.38 8.24
CA LEU A 79 3.81 5.19 7.81
C LEU A 79 4.43 5.45 6.45
N LYS A 80 5.69 5.06 6.28
CA LYS A 80 6.44 5.21 5.04
C LYS A 80 6.68 3.85 4.41
N LEU A 81 6.42 3.74 3.10
CA LEU A 81 6.72 2.54 2.33
C LEU A 81 8.22 2.53 2.00
N GLU A 82 8.92 1.54 2.54
CA GLU A 82 10.35 1.39 2.35
C GLU A 82 10.68 0.18 1.47
N LYS A 83 11.85 0.19 0.86
CA LYS A 83 12.36 -0.99 0.15
C LYS A 83 12.75 -2.08 1.13
N PHE A 84 12.78 -3.32 0.66
CA PHE A 84 13.35 -4.46 1.36
C PHE A 84 14.29 -5.25 0.44
N HIS A 85 15.09 -6.12 1.04
CA HIS A 85 16.23 -6.77 0.37
C HIS A 85 15.85 -7.54 -0.90
N GLU A 86 14.74 -8.25 -0.88
CA GLU A 86 14.30 -9.14 -1.96
C GLU A 86 13.81 -8.41 -3.21
N LEU A 87 13.64 -7.08 -3.15
CA LEU A 87 13.38 -6.28 -4.34
C LEU A 87 14.61 -6.20 -5.26
N GLY A 88 15.78 -6.47 -4.72
CA GLY A 88 17.06 -6.52 -5.41
C GLY A 88 18.10 -5.56 -4.81
N PRO A 89 19.39 -5.92 -4.86
CA PRO A 89 20.46 -5.16 -4.24
C PRO A 89 20.64 -3.76 -4.86
N GLU A 90 20.31 -3.61 -6.13
CA GLU A 90 20.45 -2.36 -6.87
C GLU A 90 19.26 -1.40 -6.68
N ILE A 91 18.17 -1.88 -6.10
CA ILE A 91 16.97 -1.05 -5.90
C ILE A 91 17.20 -0.07 -4.74
N THR A 92 16.97 1.21 -4.99
CA THR A 92 17.20 2.27 -4.01
C THR A 92 15.93 2.70 -3.28
N TYR A 93 14.76 2.58 -3.90
CA TYR A 93 13.45 2.85 -3.31
C TYR A 93 12.39 1.88 -3.84
N PHE A 94 11.26 1.74 -3.14
CA PHE A 94 10.26 0.68 -3.36
C PHE A 94 9.69 0.68 -4.79
N LEU A 95 9.34 1.83 -5.36
CA LEU A 95 8.70 1.95 -6.68
C LEU A 95 9.69 2.22 -7.81
N GLU A 96 10.99 1.92 -7.64
CA GLU A 96 11.98 2.17 -8.70
C GLU A 96 11.68 1.37 -9.98
N ARG A 97 11.21 0.12 -9.84
CA ARG A 97 10.83 -0.76 -10.95
C ARG A 97 9.49 -1.43 -10.72
N ARG A 98 8.60 -0.78 -9.97
CA ARG A 98 7.29 -1.30 -9.59
C ARG A 98 6.26 -0.18 -9.60
N GLU A 99 5.03 -0.55 -9.77
CA GLU A 99 3.87 0.30 -9.56
C GLU A 99 3.09 -0.15 -8.33
N LEU A 100 2.22 0.72 -7.82
CA LEU A 100 1.45 0.47 -6.60
C LEU A 100 -0.01 0.83 -6.82
N GLY A 101 -0.88 -0.09 -6.48
CA GLY A 101 -2.30 0.16 -6.26
C GLY A 101 -2.59 0.28 -4.78
N VAL A 102 -3.37 1.28 -4.41
CA VAL A 102 -3.84 1.51 -3.04
C VAL A 102 -5.35 1.60 -3.04
N ILE A 103 -6.03 0.85 -2.18
CA ILE A 103 -7.49 0.91 -1.99
C ILE A 103 -7.76 1.22 -0.53
N ASN A 104 -8.51 2.28 -0.26
CA ASN A 104 -8.91 2.58 1.12
C ASN A 104 -10.18 1.81 1.51
N VAL A 105 -10.04 0.91 2.48
CA VAL A 105 -11.13 0.08 3.03
C VAL A 105 -11.47 0.45 4.49
N GLY A 106 -10.98 1.58 4.96
CA GLY A 106 -11.18 2.09 6.33
C GLY A 106 -11.79 3.48 6.39
N GLY A 107 -11.43 4.24 7.42
CA GLY A 107 -11.78 5.66 7.53
C GLY A 107 -11.00 6.52 6.53
N ASP A 108 -11.27 7.82 6.51
CA ASP A 108 -10.61 8.75 5.60
C ASP A 108 -9.12 8.90 5.94
N GLY A 109 -8.29 9.00 4.91
CA GLY A 109 -6.86 9.15 5.08
C GLY A 109 -6.18 9.77 3.88
N VAL A 110 -4.89 9.96 4.00
CA VAL A 110 -4.06 10.62 3.01
C VAL A 110 -2.92 9.70 2.59
N VAL A 111 -2.73 9.56 1.29
CA VAL A 111 -1.52 8.98 0.71
C VAL A 111 -0.72 10.10 0.07
N THR A 112 0.52 10.30 0.52
CA THR A 112 1.41 11.31 -0.05
C THR A 112 2.45 10.63 -0.92
N VAL A 113 2.56 11.08 -2.16
CA VAL A 113 3.50 10.55 -3.16
C VAL A 113 4.41 11.69 -3.61
N ASP A 114 5.70 11.58 -3.34
CA ASP A 114 6.72 12.61 -3.64
C ASP A 114 6.25 14.03 -3.25
N GLY A 115 5.69 14.17 -2.04
CA GLY A 115 5.20 15.44 -1.48
C GLY A 115 3.80 15.85 -1.94
N LYS A 116 3.19 15.17 -2.91
CA LYS A 116 1.81 15.44 -3.34
C LYS A 116 0.83 14.59 -2.54
N ALA A 117 -0.09 15.24 -1.81
CA ALA A 117 -1.12 14.59 -1.03
C ALA A 117 -2.34 14.18 -1.90
N TYR A 118 -2.84 12.98 -1.64
CA TYR A 118 -4.06 12.43 -2.22
C TYR A 118 -4.98 12.04 -1.07
N GLU A 119 -6.04 12.81 -0.86
CA GLU A 119 -7.09 12.48 0.09
C GLU A 119 -7.89 11.30 -0.43
N MET A 120 -8.04 10.26 0.39
CA MET A 120 -8.73 9.03 0.01
C MET A 120 -9.85 8.71 0.99
N LYS A 121 -11.08 8.71 0.50
CA LYS A 121 -12.25 8.25 1.23
C LYS A 121 -12.42 6.74 1.12
N TYR A 122 -13.35 6.21 1.90
CA TYR A 122 -13.71 4.79 1.82
C TYR A 122 -14.08 4.37 0.39
N LYS A 123 -13.51 3.25 -0.08
CA LYS A 123 -13.65 2.68 -1.43
C LYS A 123 -13.00 3.48 -2.57
N GLU A 124 -12.23 4.50 -2.26
CA GLU A 124 -11.42 5.15 -3.28
C GLU A 124 -10.10 4.40 -3.48
N ALA A 125 -9.56 4.49 -4.69
CA ALA A 125 -8.32 3.85 -5.06
C ALA A 125 -7.32 4.87 -5.61
N LEU A 126 -6.03 4.63 -5.37
CA LEU A 126 -4.93 5.41 -5.92
C LEU A 126 -4.00 4.48 -6.70
N TYR A 127 -3.79 4.79 -7.95
CA TYR A 127 -2.71 4.21 -8.74
C TYR A 127 -1.47 5.09 -8.58
N VAL A 128 -0.34 4.50 -8.24
CA VAL A 128 0.96 5.19 -8.14
C VAL A 128 1.91 4.57 -9.15
N GLY A 129 2.33 5.38 -10.10
CA GLY A 129 3.24 4.94 -11.17
C GLY A 129 4.63 4.60 -10.66
N CYS A 130 5.34 3.80 -11.42
CA CYS A 130 6.76 3.49 -11.23
C CYS A 130 7.60 4.78 -11.26
N GLY A 131 8.71 4.80 -10.52
CA GLY A 131 9.64 5.93 -10.45
C GLY A 131 9.37 6.96 -9.36
N ASN A 132 8.21 6.88 -8.65
CA ASN A 132 7.96 7.71 -7.47
C ASN A 132 8.82 7.21 -6.30
N LYS A 133 9.52 8.14 -5.63
CA LYS A 133 10.55 7.79 -4.64
C LYS A 133 10.01 7.58 -3.25
N GLU A 134 9.01 8.37 -2.86
CA GLU A 134 8.47 8.36 -1.51
C GLU A 134 6.96 8.19 -1.52
N VAL A 135 6.48 7.23 -0.73
CA VAL A 135 5.04 7.04 -0.47
C VAL A 135 4.83 6.95 1.02
N THR A 136 3.96 7.81 1.55
CA THR A 136 3.59 7.80 2.96
C THR A 136 2.09 7.74 3.13
N PHE A 137 1.64 7.21 4.27
CA PHE A 137 0.25 6.96 4.62
C PHE A 137 -0.09 7.58 5.96
N LYS A 138 -1.25 8.22 6.05
CA LYS A 138 -1.74 8.87 7.27
C LYS A 138 -3.25 8.70 7.37
N SER A 139 -3.78 8.48 8.58
CA SER A 139 -5.21 8.59 8.87
C SER A 139 -5.57 10.03 9.22
N ASN A 140 -6.78 10.45 8.83
CA ASN A 140 -7.30 11.76 9.24
C ASN A 140 -7.83 11.73 10.68
N ASP A 141 -8.36 10.58 11.11
CA ASP A 141 -8.90 10.38 12.45
C ASP A 141 -8.37 9.06 13.06
N PRO A 142 -7.60 9.13 14.16
CA PRO A 142 -7.12 7.93 14.86
C PRO A 142 -8.24 7.04 15.43
N ALA A 143 -9.39 7.61 15.76
CA ALA A 143 -10.54 6.85 16.26
C ALA A 143 -11.24 6.06 15.16
N LYS A 144 -11.11 6.51 13.91
CA LYS A 144 -11.61 5.83 12.71
C LYS A 144 -10.50 5.74 11.66
N PRO A 145 -9.48 4.92 11.90
CA PRO A 145 -8.28 4.94 11.07
C PRO A 145 -8.56 4.48 9.64
N ALA A 146 -7.80 5.06 8.71
CA ALA A 146 -7.73 4.57 7.35
C ALA A 146 -7.11 3.17 7.34
N LYS A 147 -7.56 2.33 6.41
CA LYS A 147 -7.03 0.99 6.16
C LYS A 147 -6.77 0.87 4.67
N PHE A 148 -5.51 0.91 4.30
CA PHE A 148 -5.12 0.84 2.91
C PHE A 148 -4.72 -0.59 2.57
N TYR A 149 -5.52 -1.26 1.73
CA TYR A 149 -5.05 -2.44 1.04
C TYR A 149 -4.13 -2.00 -0.09
N ILE A 150 -2.97 -2.61 -0.19
CA ILE A 150 -2.01 -2.29 -1.24
C ILE A 150 -1.62 -3.52 -2.04
N ASN A 151 -1.38 -3.32 -3.31
CA ASN A 151 -0.77 -4.30 -4.20
C ASN A 151 0.28 -3.62 -5.08
N SER A 152 1.29 -4.36 -5.48
CA SER A 152 2.36 -3.83 -6.31
C SER A 152 2.87 -4.91 -7.25
N ALA A 153 3.06 -4.53 -8.51
CA ALA A 153 3.59 -5.38 -9.56
C ALA A 153 4.84 -4.75 -10.21
N PRO A 154 5.73 -5.53 -10.83
CA PRO A 154 6.80 -5.00 -11.66
C PRO A 154 6.26 -4.12 -12.78
N ALA A 155 6.94 -3.01 -13.08
CA ALA A 155 6.55 -2.09 -14.12
C ALA A 155 7.75 -1.71 -14.99
N TYR A 156 7.51 -1.59 -16.29
CA TYR A 156 8.53 -1.24 -17.30
C TYR A 156 8.38 0.19 -17.78
N LYS A 157 7.24 0.81 -17.51
CA LYS A 157 6.89 2.14 -18.00
C LYS A 157 6.30 2.95 -16.86
N GLN A 158 6.68 4.21 -16.79
CA GLN A 158 6.12 5.15 -15.84
C GLN A 158 4.79 5.69 -16.38
N PHE A 159 3.74 5.52 -15.58
CA PHE A 159 2.44 6.16 -15.79
C PHE A 159 2.17 7.21 -14.74
N ILE A 160 1.26 8.12 -15.03
CA ILE A 160 0.89 9.22 -14.13
C ILE A 160 0.11 8.65 -12.93
N THR A 161 0.53 9.03 -11.71
CA THR A 161 -0.21 8.74 -10.48
C THR A 161 -1.60 9.34 -10.54
N GLN A 162 -2.63 8.52 -10.29
CA GLN A 162 -4.03 8.90 -10.46
C GLN A 162 -4.91 8.41 -9.32
N LEU A 163 -5.70 9.32 -8.74
CA LEU A 163 -6.77 9.02 -7.80
C LEU A 163 -8.03 8.61 -8.57
N ILE A 164 -8.61 7.49 -8.19
CA ILE A 164 -9.89 6.97 -8.68
C ILE A 164 -10.89 7.17 -7.55
N THR A 165 -11.83 8.08 -7.75
CA THR A 165 -12.81 8.47 -6.73
C THR A 165 -14.16 7.86 -7.00
N THR A 166 -14.93 7.64 -5.93
CA THR A 166 -16.35 7.26 -5.99
C THR A 166 -17.28 8.46 -6.27
N ASP A 167 -16.75 9.68 -6.34
CA ASP A 167 -17.55 10.87 -6.63
C ASP A 167 -18.03 10.87 -8.09
N ALA A 168 -19.32 10.58 -8.27
CA ALA A 168 -19.97 10.52 -9.57
C ALA A 168 -19.89 11.84 -10.38
N LYS A 169 -19.75 12.99 -9.71
CA LYS A 169 -19.58 14.29 -10.39
C LYS A 169 -18.19 14.38 -11.03
N LEU A 170 -17.16 13.95 -10.32
CA LEU A 170 -15.78 13.93 -10.84
C LEU A 170 -15.63 12.90 -11.95
N GLN A 171 -16.26 11.74 -11.82
CA GLN A 171 -16.28 10.71 -12.87
C GLN A 171 -16.95 11.23 -14.16
N LYS A 172 -18.10 11.91 -14.05
CA LYS A 172 -18.81 12.51 -15.19
C LYS A 172 -18.03 13.67 -15.81
N ALA A 173 -17.31 14.47 -15.01
CA ALA A 173 -16.51 15.59 -15.51
C ALA A 173 -15.29 15.15 -16.34
N ASN A 174 -14.76 13.95 -16.10
CA ASN A 174 -13.58 13.45 -16.81
C ASN A 174 -13.70 11.96 -17.15
N PRO A 175 -14.69 11.53 -17.94
CA PRO A 175 -14.94 10.11 -18.21
C PRO A 175 -13.74 9.41 -18.86
N LYS A 176 -13.04 10.07 -19.78
CA LYS A 176 -11.85 9.51 -20.44
C LYS A 176 -10.67 9.33 -19.48
N LYS A 177 -10.53 10.18 -18.45
CA LYS A 177 -9.43 10.11 -17.50
C LYS A 177 -9.59 8.92 -16.54
N TYR A 178 -10.83 8.58 -16.16
CA TYR A 178 -11.12 7.43 -15.32
C TYR A 178 -11.10 6.11 -16.11
N ALA A 179 -11.59 6.13 -17.35
CA ALA A 179 -11.49 4.99 -18.25
C ALA A 179 -10.02 4.65 -18.58
N LEU A 180 -9.18 5.64 -18.84
CA LEU A 180 -7.76 5.43 -19.18
C LEU A 180 -6.94 4.84 -18.02
N GLY A 181 -7.24 5.18 -16.75
CA GLY A 181 -6.52 4.60 -15.60
C GLY A 181 -6.73 3.10 -15.47
N ILE A 182 -7.91 2.62 -15.87
CA ILE A 182 -8.25 1.19 -15.89
C ILE A 182 -7.89 0.57 -17.24
N SER A 183 -8.12 1.29 -18.36
CA SER A 183 -7.95 0.76 -19.70
C SER A 183 -6.50 0.60 -20.12
N ASP A 184 -5.57 1.42 -19.67
CA ASP A 184 -4.15 1.25 -20.04
C ASP A 184 -3.54 0.00 -19.39
N HIS A 185 -4.11 -0.47 -18.26
CA HIS A 185 -3.72 -1.74 -17.63
C HIS A 185 -4.62 -2.92 -18.01
N TYR A 186 -5.90 -2.65 -18.25
CA TYR A 186 -6.93 -3.67 -18.51
C TYR A 186 -7.71 -3.44 -19.82
N GLY A 187 -7.29 -2.51 -20.66
CA GLY A 187 -8.03 -2.06 -21.84
C GLY A 187 -8.50 -3.16 -22.79
N LYS A 188 -7.72 -4.26 -22.88
CA LYS A 188 -8.14 -5.44 -23.64
C LYS A 188 -9.21 -6.26 -22.91
N MET A 189 -9.31 -6.16 -21.59
CA MET A 189 -10.33 -6.89 -20.80
C MET A 189 -11.67 -6.15 -20.79
N GLU A 190 -11.69 -4.80 -20.81
CA GLU A 190 -12.93 -4.03 -20.97
C GLU A 190 -13.57 -4.27 -22.33
N GLU A 191 -12.80 -4.23 -23.41
CA GLU A 191 -13.30 -4.59 -24.73
C GLU A 191 -13.83 -6.04 -24.81
N SER A 192 -13.24 -6.99 -24.06
CA SER A 192 -13.73 -8.35 -24.01
C SER A 192 -14.98 -8.51 -23.16
N ASN A 193 -15.13 -7.74 -22.08
CA ASN A 193 -16.31 -7.77 -21.22
C ASN A 193 -17.52 -7.08 -21.85
N GLU A 194 -17.34 -5.99 -22.56
CA GLU A 194 -18.43 -5.36 -23.34
C GLU A 194 -18.96 -6.28 -24.44
N ARG A 195 -18.12 -7.15 -25.00
CA ARG A 195 -18.56 -8.14 -26.00
C ARG A 195 -19.31 -9.33 -25.43
N VAL A 196 -19.20 -9.59 -24.13
CA VAL A 196 -19.87 -10.70 -23.44
C VAL A 196 -21.26 -10.30 -22.92
N VAL A 197 -21.54 -9.00 -22.80
CA VAL A 197 -22.81 -8.47 -22.26
C VAL A 197 -23.78 -8.02 -23.36
N ASN A 198 -23.38 -8.03 -24.62
CA ASN A 198 -24.20 -7.80 -25.81
C ASN A 198 -24.31 -9.11 -26.62
#